data_7e615de51d2c0a5fff46501b03cff880
#
_entry.id   7e615de51d2c0a5fff46501b03cff880
#
_cell.length_a   1.000
_cell.length_b   1.000
_cell.length_c   1.000
_cell.angle_alpha   90.00
_cell.angle_beta   90.00
_cell.angle_gamma   90.00
#
_symmetry.space_group_name_H-M   'P 1'
#
loop_
_entity.id
_entity.type
_entity.pdbx_description
1 polymer ?
#
loop_
_entity_poly.entity_id
_entity_poly.type
_entity_poly.pdbx_seq_one_letter_code
_entity_poly.pdbx_strand_id
1 'polypeptide(L)'
;DNMKQAASKGPKIYCGVVNDQYAYLSIPFFGGQTDEQMTRFAQRIQDSLCKVVSPRTKGIIIDLRLNAGGNSYPMLAGLANVFGSGDLSVHKDKQGKITERTTLDGYKLVQDGQVRTTLGSSCGDLTALPVAVIIGPITASSGEALAIALSARKKTILVGENTAGYTSANNGFLLAGKNYGMVLSESYMTDRYGNAWYDHVKPRIPVTGGDDFFHHASDKKIQAAVQWLDKQQGK
;
A
#
# COMPACT_ATOMS: atom_id res chain seq x y z
N ASP A 1 7.21 -19.26 14.23
CA ASP A 1 6.77 -17.87 13.96
C ASP A 1 6.75 -17.65 12.45
N ASN A 2 5.56 -17.86 11.85
CA ASN A 2 5.33 -17.80 10.39
C ASN A 2 5.75 -16.45 9.78
N MET A 3 5.60 -15.35 10.53
CA MET A 3 5.95 -14.01 10.08
C MET A 3 7.47 -13.86 9.89
N LYS A 4 8.28 -14.31 10.86
CA LYS A 4 9.75 -14.29 10.76
C LYS A 4 10.23 -15.16 9.61
N GLN A 5 9.64 -16.34 9.44
CA GLN A 5 9.97 -17.24 8.35
C GLN A 5 9.60 -16.65 6.98
N ALA A 6 8.42 -16.00 6.85
CA ALA A 6 8.02 -15.34 5.63
C ALA A 6 8.94 -14.14 5.29
N ALA A 7 9.28 -13.32 6.29
CA ALA A 7 10.20 -12.20 6.14
C ALA A 7 11.61 -12.64 5.74
N SER A 8 12.14 -13.74 6.32
CA SER A 8 13.50 -14.25 6.03
C SER A 8 13.67 -14.80 4.62
N LYS A 9 12.59 -15.24 3.97
CA LYS A 9 12.61 -15.71 2.57
C LYS A 9 12.73 -14.58 1.54
N GLY A 10 12.78 -13.33 1.97
CA GLY A 10 12.77 -12.15 1.11
C GLY A 10 11.37 -11.97 0.49
N PRO A 11 10.52 -11.11 1.06
CA PRO A 11 9.16 -10.93 0.59
C PRO A 11 9.13 -10.51 -0.88
N LYS A 12 8.27 -11.15 -1.67
CA LYS A 12 8.07 -10.91 -3.09
C LYS A 12 6.63 -10.51 -3.35
N ILE A 13 6.37 -9.84 -4.48
CA ILE A 13 5.00 -9.68 -4.95
C ILE A 13 4.44 -11.07 -5.15
N TYR A 14 3.35 -11.36 -4.45
CA TYR A 14 2.61 -12.61 -4.59
C TYR A 14 1.16 -12.28 -4.93
N CYS A 15 0.54 -13.04 -5.83
CA CYS A 15 -0.86 -12.90 -6.17
C CYS A 15 -1.55 -14.26 -6.25
N GLY A 16 -2.83 -14.28 -5.96
CA GLY A 16 -3.66 -15.47 -5.97
C GLY A 16 -5.14 -15.13 -5.92
N VAL A 17 -5.98 -16.15 -5.90
CA VAL A 17 -7.42 -16.00 -5.72
C VAL A 17 -7.83 -16.67 -4.41
N VAL A 18 -8.62 -15.99 -3.61
CA VAL A 18 -9.18 -16.48 -2.35
C VAL A 18 -10.68 -16.75 -2.55
N ASN A 19 -11.13 -17.93 -2.15
CA ASN A 19 -12.53 -18.38 -2.25
C ASN A 19 -13.14 -18.18 -3.65
N ASP A 20 -12.32 -18.40 -4.71
CA ASP A 20 -12.69 -18.30 -6.13
C ASP A 20 -13.28 -16.95 -6.60
N GLN A 21 -13.29 -15.93 -5.72
CA GLN A 21 -13.95 -14.65 -6.02
C GLN A 21 -13.20 -13.40 -5.53
N TYR A 22 -12.15 -13.55 -4.72
CA TYR A 22 -11.38 -12.41 -4.23
C TYR A 22 -9.96 -12.44 -4.77
N ALA A 23 -9.55 -11.39 -5.48
CA ALA A 23 -8.17 -11.22 -5.90
C ALA A 23 -7.30 -10.90 -4.68
N TYR A 24 -6.22 -11.65 -4.49
CA TYR A 24 -5.24 -11.42 -3.43
C TYR A 24 -3.93 -10.92 -4.02
N LEU A 25 -3.37 -9.88 -3.42
CA LEU A 25 -2.09 -9.30 -3.80
C LEU A 25 -1.29 -8.91 -2.56
N SER A 26 -0.11 -9.50 -2.39
CA SER A 26 0.88 -9.07 -1.40
C SER A 26 1.90 -8.13 -2.04
N ILE A 27 2.10 -6.96 -1.43
CA ILE A 27 3.05 -5.94 -1.89
C ILE A 27 4.16 -5.81 -0.84
N PRO A 28 5.39 -6.23 -1.16
CA PRO A 28 6.52 -6.17 -0.23
C PRO A 28 7.19 -4.80 -0.22
N PHE A 29 8.18 -4.64 0.66
CA PHE A 29 9.18 -3.58 0.64
C PHE A 29 9.81 -3.39 -0.75
N PHE A 30 10.10 -2.13 -1.10
CA PHE A 30 10.81 -1.81 -2.34
C PHE A 30 11.79 -0.65 -2.15
N GLY A 31 13.10 -0.93 -2.25
CA GLY A 31 14.18 0.04 -2.03
C GLY A 31 14.78 0.65 -3.31
N GLY A 32 14.21 0.40 -4.49
CA GLY A 32 14.72 0.95 -5.76
C GLY A 32 14.55 2.46 -5.86
N GLN A 33 15.54 3.11 -6.49
CA GLN A 33 15.63 4.58 -6.56
C GLN A 33 15.58 5.11 -7.99
N THR A 34 15.90 4.29 -9.02
CA THR A 34 15.89 4.74 -10.41
C THR A 34 14.49 4.65 -11.03
N ASP A 35 14.20 5.51 -11.99
CA ASP A 35 12.90 5.53 -12.69
C ASP A 35 12.61 4.19 -13.36
N GLU A 36 13.64 3.52 -13.91
CA GLU A 36 13.49 2.19 -14.48
C GLU A 36 13.09 1.14 -13.44
N GLN A 37 13.73 1.15 -12.27
CA GLN A 37 13.39 0.23 -11.17
C GLN A 37 11.98 0.49 -10.65
N MET A 38 11.59 1.77 -10.50
CA MET A 38 10.25 2.16 -10.06
C MET A 38 9.18 1.71 -11.06
N THR A 39 9.38 2.01 -12.34
CA THR A 39 8.43 1.62 -13.40
C THR A 39 8.29 0.11 -13.50
N ARG A 40 9.39 -0.62 -13.45
CA ARG A 40 9.38 -2.10 -13.47
C ARG A 40 8.64 -2.68 -12.26
N PHE A 41 8.84 -2.14 -11.07
CA PHE A 41 8.16 -2.63 -9.87
C PHE A 41 6.67 -2.31 -9.90
N ALA A 42 6.29 -1.09 -10.29
CA ALA A 42 4.91 -0.67 -10.45
C ALA A 42 4.17 -1.54 -11.49
N GLN A 43 4.80 -1.80 -12.65
CA GLN A 43 4.22 -2.67 -13.68
C GLN A 43 4.03 -4.09 -13.15
N ARG A 44 4.99 -4.63 -12.39
CA ARG A 44 4.86 -5.97 -11.79
C ARG A 44 3.70 -6.05 -10.79
N ILE A 45 3.43 -5.00 -10.00
CA ILE A 45 2.28 -4.94 -9.10
C ILE A 45 0.99 -5.01 -9.94
N GLN A 46 0.88 -4.15 -10.96
CA GLN A 46 -0.28 -4.11 -11.85
C GLN A 46 -0.50 -5.45 -12.56
N ASP A 47 0.53 -6.00 -13.18
CA ASP A 47 0.45 -7.28 -13.90
C ASP A 47 0.05 -8.44 -12.98
N SER A 48 0.58 -8.44 -11.74
CA SER A 48 0.22 -9.44 -10.73
C SER A 48 -1.25 -9.36 -10.34
N LEU A 49 -1.77 -8.14 -10.15
CA LEU A 49 -3.19 -7.94 -9.87
C LEU A 49 -4.04 -8.34 -11.08
N CYS A 50 -3.68 -7.90 -12.28
CA CYS A 50 -4.39 -8.20 -13.51
C CYS A 50 -4.45 -9.70 -13.83
N LYS A 51 -3.43 -10.45 -13.41
CA LYS A 51 -3.40 -11.92 -13.59
C LYS A 51 -4.49 -12.65 -12.80
N VAL A 52 -4.92 -12.09 -11.67
CA VAL A 52 -5.87 -12.74 -10.74
C VAL A 52 -7.26 -12.11 -10.75
N VAL A 53 -7.41 -10.96 -11.40
CA VAL A 53 -8.71 -10.32 -11.61
C VAL A 53 -9.43 -10.95 -12.80
N SER A 54 -10.72 -11.18 -12.66
CA SER A 54 -11.59 -11.73 -13.69
C SER A 54 -13.00 -11.11 -13.58
N PRO A 55 -13.91 -11.33 -14.51
CA PRO A 55 -15.31 -10.90 -14.39
C PRO A 55 -16.04 -11.47 -13.16
N ARG A 56 -15.52 -12.52 -12.55
CA ARG A 56 -16.06 -13.10 -11.30
C ARG A 56 -15.49 -12.46 -10.04
N THR A 57 -14.49 -11.57 -10.15
CA THR A 57 -13.86 -10.93 -8.99
C THR A 57 -14.84 -9.98 -8.32
N LYS A 58 -15.10 -10.23 -7.04
CA LYS A 58 -16.05 -9.47 -6.22
C LYS A 58 -15.37 -8.53 -5.21
N GLY A 59 -14.06 -8.57 -5.10
CA GLY A 59 -13.28 -7.71 -4.21
C GLY A 59 -11.80 -8.04 -4.24
N ILE A 60 -11.01 -7.19 -3.61
CA ILE A 60 -9.55 -7.29 -3.61
C ILE A 60 -9.04 -7.32 -2.16
N ILE A 61 -8.09 -8.22 -1.88
CA ILE A 61 -7.33 -8.26 -0.64
C ILE A 61 -5.92 -7.80 -0.95
N ILE A 62 -5.48 -6.69 -0.33
CA ILE A 62 -4.12 -6.17 -0.45
C ILE A 62 -3.40 -6.44 0.87
N ASP A 63 -2.34 -7.25 0.84
CA ASP A 63 -1.59 -7.63 2.04
C ASP A 63 -0.28 -6.84 2.13
N LEU A 64 -0.18 -6.00 3.15
CA LEU A 64 0.98 -5.16 3.45
C LEU A 64 1.75 -5.62 4.69
N ARG A 65 1.41 -6.77 5.28
CA ARG A 65 2.03 -7.24 6.54
C ARG A 65 3.55 -7.37 6.47
N LEU A 66 4.12 -7.63 5.30
CA LEU A 66 5.57 -7.74 5.08
C LEU A 66 6.14 -6.51 4.33
N ASN A 67 5.41 -5.40 4.29
CA ASN A 67 5.86 -4.17 3.65
C ASN A 67 6.53 -3.24 4.67
N ALA A 68 7.82 -3.35 4.82
CA ALA A 68 8.61 -2.50 5.71
C ALA A 68 8.94 -1.11 5.12
N GLY A 69 8.32 -0.73 4.00
CA GLY A 69 8.48 0.61 3.41
C GLY A 69 9.31 0.67 2.14
N GLY A 70 10.20 1.63 2.06
CA GLY A 70 11.04 1.91 0.89
C GLY A 70 10.51 3.07 0.05
N ASN A 71 10.28 2.86 -1.26
CA ASN A 71 9.75 3.88 -2.16
C ASN A 71 8.25 3.66 -2.41
N SER A 72 7.42 4.63 -2.02
CA SER A 72 5.95 4.54 -2.14
C SER A 72 5.44 4.73 -3.57
N TYR A 73 6.14 5.47 -4.42
CA TYR A 73 5.65 5.85 -5.75
C TYR A 73 5.29 4.65 -6.62
N PRO A 74 6.16 3.64 -6.78
CA PRO A 74 5.80 2.47 -7.58
C PRO A 74 4.69 1.62 -6.95
N MET A 75 4.55 1.64 -5.61
CA MET A 75 3.46 0.93 -4.95
C MET A 75 2.12 1.58 -5.25
N LEU A 76 2.05 2.92 -5.16
CA LEU A 76 0.86 3.71 -5.51
C LEU A 76 0.51 3.59 -7.00
N ALA A 77 1.52 3.75 -7.89
CA ALA A 77 1.33 3.64 -9.32
C ALA A 77 0.81 2.26 -9.74
N GLY A 78 1.39 1.19 -9.19
CA GLY A 78 0.99 -0.20 -9.51
C GLY A 78 -0.46 -0.54 -9.17
N LEU A 79 -1.13 0.29 -8.35
CA LEU A 79 -2.54 0.18 -8.00
C LEU A 79 -3.41 1.25 -8.68
N ALA A 80 -2.95 1.86 -9.77
CA ALA A 80 -3.70 2.91 -10.48
C ALA A 80 -5.13 2.48 -10.85
N ASN A 81 -5.32 1.23 -11.27
CA ASN A 81 -6.65 0.64 -11.54
C ASN A 81 -7.60 0.64 -10.33
N VAL A 82 -7.02 0.49 -9.14
CA VAL A 82 -7.77 0.43 -7.88
C VAL A 82 -8.10 1.82 -7.36
N PHE A 83 -7.16 2.76 -7.51
CA PHE A 83 -7.34 4.13 -7.04
C PHE A 83 -8.20 5.00 -7.95
N GLY A 84 -8.04 4.84 -9.28
CA GLY A 84 -8.52 5.82 -10.25
C GLY A 84 -7.71 7.11 -10.22
N SER A 85 -8.04 8.06 -11.13
CA SER A 85 -7.38 9.37 -11.21
C SER A 85 -7.75 10.28 -10.03
N GLY A 86 -6.84 11.18 -9.67
CA GLY A 86 -7.01 12.19 -8.62
C GLY A 86 -5.93 12.14 -7.55
N ASP A 87 -6.08 12.96 -6.52
CA ASP A 87 -5.17 13.00 -5.38
C ASP A 87 -5.16 11.65 -4.63
N LEU A 88 -3.97 11.20 -4.26
CA LEU A 88 -3.76 10.01 -3.42
C LEU A 88 -3.39 10.39 -1.99
N SER A 89 -2.44 11.32 -1.86
CA SER A 89 -1.96 11.79 -0.57
C SER A 89 -1.38 13.21 -0.71
N VAL A 90 -1.32 13.91 0.41
CA VAL A 90 -0.51 15.10 0.57
C VAL A 90 0.32 14.95 1.84
N HIS A 91 1.52 15.54 1.88
CA HIS A 91 2.28 15.66 3.12
C HIS A 91 2.13 17.07 3.68
N LYS A 92 2.11 17.20 5.00
CA LYS A 92 2.00 18.48 5.68
C LYS A 92 3.09 18.65 6.72
N ASP A 93 3.68 19.84 6.78
CA ASP A 93 4.59 20.20 7.86
C ASP A 93 3.82 20.46 9.18
N LYS A 94 4.57 20.78 10.24
CA LYS A 94 4.00 21.07 11.56
C LYS A 94 3.10 22.30 11.62
N GLN A 95 3.15 23.18 10.61
CA GLN A 95 2.27 24.34 10.44
C GLN A 95 1.02 24.01 9.61
N GLY A 96 0.90 22.79 9.10
CA GLY A 96 -0.19 22.37 8.23
C GLY A 96 -0.04 22.77 6.76
N LYS A 97 1.13 23.33 6.37
CA LYS A 97 1.43 23.66 4.97
C LYS A 97 1.71 22.37 4.20
N ILE A 98 1.14 22.27 2.99
CA ILE A 98 1.42 21.16 2.10
C ILE A 98 2.86 21.26 1.62
N THR A 99 3.63 20.20 1.84
CA THR A 99 5.03 20.05 1.43
C THR A 99 5.21 19.12 0.24
N GLU A 100 4.23 18.23 0.01
CA GLU A 100 4.23 17.32 -1.13
C GLU A 100 2.79 16.96 -1.51
N ARG A 101 2.54 16.79 -2.80
CA ARG A 101 1.27 16.28 -3.34
C ARG A 101 1.53 15.15 -4.33
N THR A 102 0.90 14.02 -4.11
CA THR A 102 0.95 12.85 -4.99
C THR A 102 -0.43 12.62 -5.62
N THR A 103 -0.46 12.56 -6.95
CA THR A 103 -1.68 12.37 -7.74
C THR A 103 -1.52 11.25 -8.76
N LEU A 104 -2.64 10.69 -9.21
CA LEU A 104 -2.72 9.84 -10.40
C LEU A 104 -3.43 10.59 -11.53
N ASP A 105 -2.82 10.64 -12.70
CA ASP A 105 -3.40 11.07 -13.96
C ASP A 105 -3.43 9.87 -14.91
N GLY A 106 -4.58 9.16 -14.93
CA GLY A 106 -4.65 7.85 -15.55
C GLY A 106 -3.64 6.88 -14.95
N TYR A 107 -2.68 6.43 -15.75
CA TYR A 107 -1.58 5.53 -15.33
C TYR A 107 -0.26 6.24 -15.06
N LYS A 108 -0.28 7.57 -14.92
CA LYS A 108 0.89 8.37 -14.55
C LYS A 108 0.80 8.74 -13.08
N LEU A 109 1.80 8.39 -12.30
CA LEU A 109 1.97 8.93 -10.96
C LEU A 109 2.73 10.25 -11.06
N VAL A 110 2.14 11.30 -10.51
CA VAL A 110 2.68 12.66 -10.52
C VAL A 110 2.91 13.11 -9.09
N GLN A 111 4.11 13.61 -8.81
CA GLN A 111 4.47 14.24 -7.54
C GLN A 111 4.86 15.69 -7.81
N ASP A 112 4.16 16.64 -7.19
CA ASP A 112 4.42 18.08 -7.33
C ASP A 112 4.56 18.53 -8.79
N GLY A 113 3.71 18.00 -9.68
CA GLY A 113 3.71 18.29 -11.11
C GLY A 113 4.75 17.51 -11.94
N GLN A 114 5.59 16.68 -11.31
CA GLN A 114 6.58 15.86 -12.02
C GLN A 114 6.10 14.40 -12.13
N VAL A 115 6.15 13.85 -13.36
CA VAL A 115 5.83 12.44 -13.58
C VAL A 115 6.95 11.59 -13.00
N ARG A 116 6.62 10.71 -12.06
CA ARG A 116 7.54 9.77 -11.40
C ARG A 116 7.52 8.38 -12.01
N THR A 117 6.37 7.96 -12.48
CA THR A 117 6.18 6.61 -13.05
C THR A 117 5.00 6.64 -14.01
N THR A 118 5.14 5.93 -15.13
CA THR A 118 4.05 5.71 -16.09
C THR A 118 3.91 4.22 -16.34
N LEU A 119 2.69 3.69 -16.22
CA LEU A 119 2.39 2.30 -16.52
C LEU A 119 1.93 2.14 -17.97
N GLY A 120 2.28 0.99 -18.57
CA GLY A 120 1.97 0.71 -19.98
C GLY A 120 0.60 0.08 -20.19
N SER A 121 0.27 -0.98 -19.47
CA SER A 121 -0.96 -1.76 -19.68
C SER A 121 -1.80 -1.88 -18.43
N SER A 122 -3.06 -2.22 -18.58
CA SER A 122 -4.04 -2.31 -17.50
C SER A 122 -5.09 -3.37 -17.78
N CYS A 123 -5.66 -3.95 -16.72
CA CYS A 123 -6.81 -4.86 -16.78
C CYS A 123 -8.16 -4.15 -16.63
N GLY A 124 -8.22 -2.83 -16.83
CA GLY A 124 -9.43 -2.05 -16.73
C GLY A 124 -9.63 -1.37 -15.39
N ASP A 125 -10.79 -0.77 -15.20
CA ASP A 125 -11.16 -0.02 -14.00
C ASP A 125 -11.62 -0.97 -12.89
N LEU A 126 -10.95 -0.91 -11.74
CA LEU A 126 -11.26 -1.68 -10.53
C LEU A 126 -11.73 -0.78 -9.37
N THR A 127 -12.01 0.49 -9.63
CA THR A 127 -12.37 1.47 -8.60
C THR A 127 -13.68 1.16 -7.88
N ALA A 128 -14.58 0.43 -8.53
CA ALA A 128 -15.86 0.02 -7.94
C ALA A 128 -15.75 -1.15 -6.95
N LEU A 129 -14.67 -1.96 -7.04
CA LEU A 129 -14.51 -3.15 -6.21
C LEU A 129 -14.20 -2.77 -4.75
N PRO A 130 -14.78 -3.46 -3.76
CA PRO A 130 -14.40 -3.31 -2.36
C PRO A 130 -12.98 -3.85 -2.14
N VAL A 131 -12.23 -3.20 -1.24
CA VAL A 131 -10.84 -3.54 -0.92
C VAL A 131 -10.68 -3.77 0.58
N ALA A 132 -10.13 -4.92 0.95
CA ALA A 132 -9.64 -5.17 2.30
C ALA A 132 -8.11 -5.09 2.30
N VAL A 133 -7.54 -4.23 3.13
CA VAL A 133 -6.10 -4.04 3.27
C VAL A 133 -5.65 -4.68 4.57
N ILE A 134 -4.75 -5.66 4.50
CA ILE A 134 -4.22 -6.32 5.69
C ILE A 134 -2.92 -5.62 6.09
N ILE A 135 -2.87 -5.13 7.33
CA ILE A 135 -1.73 -4.43 7.92
C ILE A 135 -1.25 -5.15 9.19
N GLY A 136 -0.02 -4.87 9.58
CA GLY A 136 0.56 -5.46 10.78
C GLY A 136 1.83 -4.74 11.27
N PRO A 137 2.49 -5.24 12.32
CA PRO A 137 3.59 -4.54 12.99
C PRO A 137 4.84 -4.30 12.12
N ILE A 138 5.00 -5.04 11.01
CA ILE A 138 6.09 -4.82 10.04
C ILE A 138 5.70 -3.82 8.96
N THR A 139 4.39 -3.52 8.78
CA THR A 139 3.95 -2.47 7.86
C THR A 139 4.50 -1.14 8.33
N ALA A 140 5.40 -0.52 7.56
CA ALA A 140 6.14 0.67 7.98
C ALA A 140 6.35 1.68 6.84
N SER A 141 6.52 2.96 7.18
CA SER A 141 6.95 4.02 6.26
C SER A 141 6.12 4.04 4.96
N SER A 142 6.71 3.78 3.79
CA SER A 142 5.97 3.74 2.51
C SER A 142 4.85 2.69 2.47
N GLY A 143 4.95 1.62 3.27
CA GLY A 143 3.85 0.67 3.48
C GLY A 143 2.67 1.31 4.21
N GLU A 144 2.96 2.19 5.18
CA GLU A 144 1.94 2.98 5.88
C GLU A 144 1.35 4.05 4.96
N ALA A 145 2.17 4.73 4.15
CA ALA A 145 1.69 5.68 3.14
C ALA A 145 0.69 5.02 2.17
N LEU A 146 0.99 3.79 1.72
CA LEU A 146 0.08 3.03 0.88
C LEU A 146 -1.21 2.65 1.61
N ALA A 147 -1.12 2.21 2.88
CA ALA A 147 -2.28 1.89 3.70
C ALA A 147 -3.18 3.13 3.95
N ILE A 148 -2.56 4.29 4.23
CA ILE A 148 -3.24 5.58 4.40
C ILE A 148 -3.97 5.98 3.10
N ALA A 149 -3.29 5.93 1.96
CA ALA A 149 -3.89 6.26 0.67
C ALA A 149 -5.08 5.34 0.33
N LEU A 150 -4.94 4.03 0.57
CA LEU A 150 -6.01 3.05 0.37
C LEU A 150 -7.18 3.27 1.33
N SER A 151 -6.91 3.63 2.59
CA SER A 151 -7.97 3.84 3.60
C SER A 151 -8.93 4.97 3.25
N ALA A 152 -8.46 5.97 2.50
CA ALA A 152 -9.27 7.10 2.04
C ALA A 152 -10.14 6.78 0.81
N ARG A 153 -10.01 5.59 0.26
CA ARG A 153 -10.82 5.13 -0.86
C ARG A 153 -12.19 4.64 -0.36
N LYS A 154 -13.25 4.93 -1.12
CA LYS A 154 -14.58 4.36 -0.84
C LYS A 154 -14.52 2.83 -0.86
N LYS A 155 -15.36 2.16 -0.07
CA LYS A 155 -15.44 0.70 0.05
C LYS A 155 -14.07 0.07 0.36
N THR A 156 -13.30 0.66 1.27
CA THR A 156 -12.05 0.10 1.75
C THR A 156 -12.06 -0.06 3.26
N ILE A 157 -11.45 -1.14 3.75
CA ILE A 157 -11.28 -1.44 5.17
C ILE A 157 -9.85 -1.85 5.47
N LEU A 158 -9.32 -1.43 6.63
CA LEU A 158 -8.05 -1.92 7.17
C LEU A 158 -8.34 -3.05 8.18
N VAL A 159 -7.62 -4.15 8.04
CA VAL A 159 -7.76 -5.37 8.87
C VAL A 159 -6.39 -5.76 9.44
N GLY A 160 -6.33 -6.24 10.67
CA GLY A 160 -5.12 -6.81 11.27
C GLY A 160 -4.66 -6.10 12.52
N GLU A 161 -3.39 -5.71 12.59
CA GLU A 161 -2.75 -5.09 13.75
C GLU A 161 -2.22 -3.70 13.40
N ASN A 162 -1.96 -2.89 14.44
CA ASN A 162 -1.33 -1.58 14.26
C ASN A 162 -0.01 -1.72 13.48
N THR A 163 0.25 -0.75 12.64
CA THR A 163 1.51 -0.63 11.89
C THR A 163 2.68 -0.21 12.78
N ALA A 164 3.87 -0.09 12.22
CA ALA A 164 5.09 0.27 12.95
C ALA A 164 5.09 1.70 13.52
N GLY A 165 4.32 2.63 12.93
CA GLY A 165 4.24 4.02 13.41
C GLY A 165 5.24 4.98 12.75
N TYR A 166 5.81 4.62 11.60
CA TYR A 166 6.70 5.49 10.82
C TYR A 166 5.90 6.31 9.80
N THR A 167 4.96 7.12 10.27
CA THR A 167 4.03 7.90 9.43
C THR A 167 4.53 9.30 9.09
N SER A 168 5.84 9.56 9.23
CA SER A 168 6.46 10.81 8.81
C SER A 168 7.24 10.65 7.50
N ALA A 169 7.28 11.71 6.69
CA ALA A 169 8.16 11.80 5.56
C ALA A 169 9.51 12.39 5.98
N ASN A 170 10.59 11.73 5.56
CA ASN A 170 11.93 12.01 6.03
C ASN A 170 12.82 12.47 4.87
N ASN A 171 13.68 13.48 5.14
CA ASN A 171 14.76 13.88 4.24
C ASN A 171 16.13 13.56 4.84
N GLY A 172 17.05 13.15 3.95
CA GLY A 172 18.44 12.87 4.29
C GLY A 172 19.34 14.07 3.99
N PHE A 173 20.19 14.43 4.92
CA PHE A 173 21.17 15.51 4.81
C PHE A 173 22.57 14.97 5.00
N LEU A 174 23.51 15.33 4.10
CA LEU A 174 24.92 15.06 4.29
C LEU A 174 25.51 16.17 5.16
N LEU A 175 26.17 15.79 6.25
CA LEU A 175 26.87 16.72 7.12
C LEU A 175 28.23 17.13 6.55
N ALA A 176 28.80 18.20 7.09
CA ALA A 176 30.12 18.69 6.70
C ALA A 176 31.15 17.56 6.72
N GLY A 177 31.94 17.42 5.65
CA GLY A 177 32.89 16.32 5.48
C GLY A 177 32.34 15.10 4.75
N LYS A 178 31.02 15.02 4.47
CA LYS A 178 30.35 13.97 3.69
C LYS A 178 30.48 12.54 4.23
N ASN A 179 31.02 12.35 5.45
CA ASN A 179 31.19 11.03 6.07
C ASN A 179 30.02 10.62 6.97
N TYR A 180 29.11 11.57 7.24
CA TYR A 180 27.94 11.37 8.11
C TYR A 180 26.71 11.92 7.43
N GLY A 181 25.60 11.21 7.60
CA GLY A 181 24.27 11.67 7.19
C GLY A 181 23.36 11.84 8.39
N MET A 182 22.38 12.70 8.25
CA MET A 182 21.30 12.89 9.20
C MET A 182 19.97 12.72 8.46
N VAL A 183 19.04 11.98 9.06
CA VAL A 183 17.68 11.83 8.54
C VAL A 183 16.73 12.55 9.49
N LEU A 184 15.96 13.49 8.97
CA LEU A 184 15.00 14.28 9.73
C LEU A 184 13.58 14.07 9.21
N SER A 185 12.64 13.96 10.14
CA SER A 185 11.21 14.02 9.82
C SER A 185 10.81 15.48 9.59
N GLU A 186 10.34 15.80 8.39
CA GLU A 186 9.97 17.16 8.01
C GLU A 186 8.46 17.36 7.85
N SER A 187 7.73 16.28 7.58
CA SER A 187 6.30 16.33 7.37
C SER A 187 5.60 15.05 7.80
N TYR A 188 4.27 15.13 7.91
CA TYR A 188 3.40 14.01 8.22
C TYR A 188 2.70 13.51 6.96
N MET A 189 2.53 12.19 6.88
CA MET A 189 1.71 11.57 5.86
C MET A 189 0.24 11.91 6.11
N THR A 190 -0.48 12.25 5.06
CA THR A 190 -1.92 12.46 5.10
C THR A 190 -2.59 11.68 3.98
N ASP A 191 -3.88 11.43 4.15
CA ASP A 191 -4.72 10.93 3.08
C ASP A 191 -5.05 12.03 2.05
N ARG A 192 -5.81 11.69 1.00
CA ARG A 192 -6.25 12.62 -0.04
C ARG A 192 -7.12 13.79 0.48
N TYR A 193 -7.71 13.65 1.66
CA TYR A 193 -8.52 14.68 2.31
C TYR A 193 -7.70 15.55 3.26
N GLY A 194 -6.41 15.25 3.42
CA GLY A 194 -5.49 15.97 4.28
C GLY A 194 -5.60 15.62 5.77
N ASN A 195 -6.22 14.48 6.11
CA ASN A 195 -6.22 13.95 7.47
C ASN A 195 -4.83 13.41 7.78
N ALA A 196 -4.16 13.98 8.80
CA ALA A 196 -2.80 13.61 9.16
C ALA A 196 -2.74 12.38 10.07
N TRP A 197 -1.69 11.61 9.92
CA TRP A 197 -1.38 10.42 10.70
C TRP A 197 -0.07 10.68 11.45
N TYR A 198 -0.13 10.67 12.79
CA TYR A 198 1.00 11.05 13.67
C TYR A 198 1.63 9.85 14.38
N ASP A 199 1.00 8.69 14.26
CA ASP A 199 1.34 7.47 14.98
C ASP A 199 0.97 6.26 14.08
N HIS A 200 0.74 5.11 14.67
CA HIS A 200 0.35 3.90 13.96
C HIS A 200 -0.89 4.08 13.09
N VAL A 201 -0.89 3.46 11.91
CA VAL A 201 -2.11 3.21 11.17
C VAL A 201 -2.87 2.07 11.86
N LYS A 202 -4.06 2.38 12.37
CA LYS A 202 -4.86 1.43 13.15
C LYS A 202 -5.87 0.70 12.25
N PRO A 203 -6.00 -0.63 12.36
CA PRO A 203 -7.01 -1.35 11.62
C PRO A 203 -8.41 -1.03 12.15
N ARG A 204 -9.38 -0.98 11.25
CA ARG A 204 -10.81 -0.87 11.62
C ARG A 204 -11.37 -2.19 12.12
N ILE A 205 -10.81 -3.31 11.63
CA ILE A 205 -11.11 -4.65 12.10
C ILE A 205 -9.82 -5.20 12.74
N PRO A 206 -9.66 -5.11 14.06
CA PRO A 206 -8.48 -5.63 14.73
C PRO A 206 -8.49 -7.16 14.76
N VAL A 207 -7.37 -7.77 14.36
CA VAL A 207 -7.14 -9.22 14.40
C VAL A 207 -5.70 -9.45 14.83
N THR A 208 -5.49 -9.94 16.06
CA THR A 208 -4.16 -10.18 16.61
C THR A 208 -3.71 -11.62 16.33
N GLY A 209 -2.50 -11.76 15.80
CA GLY A 209 -1.89 -13.07 15.50
C GLY A 209 -2.66 -13.86 14.44
N GLY A 210 -2.38 -15.16 14.38
CA GLY A 210 -3.03 -16.07 13.44
C GLY A 210 -2.62 -15.88 11.99
N ASP A 211 -1.41 -15.34 11.78
CA ASP A 211 -0.82 -15.18 10.45
C ASP A 211 -0.40 -16.54 9.87
N ASP A 212 -0.84 -16.84 8.67
CA ASP A 212 -0.37 -17.99 7.90
C ASP A 212 -0.12 -17.58 6.44
N PHE A 213 1.10 -17.17 6.15
CA PHE A 213 1.51 -16.71 4.83
C PHE A 213 1.61 -17.84 3.79
N PHE A 214 1.45 -19.08 4.21
CA PHE A 214 1.58 -20.26 3.35
C PHE A 214 0.22 -20.91 3.05
N HIS A 215 -0.77 -20.73 3.94
CA HIS A 215 -2.11 -21.31 3.79
C HIS A 215 -3.18 -20.26 4.10
N HIS A 216 -3.63 -19.55 3.07
CA HIS A 216 -4.61 -18.46 3.19
C HIS A 216 -5.90 -18.87 3.92
N ALA A 217 -6.31 -20.14 3.79
CA ALA A 217 -7.52 -20.65 4.45
C ALA A 217 -7.43 -20.68 5.97
N SER A 218 -6.22 -20.80 6.55
CA SER A 218 -5.97 -20.78 8.01
C SER A 218 -5.57 -19.40 8.55
N ASP A 219 -5.32 -18.44 7.68
CA ASP A 219 -4.93 -17.08 8.06
C ASP A 219 -6.14 -16.29 8.60
N LYS A 220 -6.12 -15.95 9.90
CA LYS A 220 -7.23 -15.24 10.54
C LYS A 220 -7.49 -13.85 9.97
N LYS A 221 -6.46 -13.13 9.51
CA LYS A 221 -6.61 -11.80 8.93
C LYS A 221 -7.22 -11.88 7.54
N ILE A 222 -6.83 -12.86 6.74
CA ILE A 222 -7.46 -13.14 5.43
C ILE A 222 -8.92 -13.56 5.63
N GLN A 223 -9.22 -14.43 6.61
CA GLN A 223 -10.61 -14.79 6.93
C GLN A 223 -11.46 -13.58 7.31
N ALA A 224 -10.93 -12.67 8.15
CA ALA A 224 -11.65 -11.45 8.52
C ALA A 224 -11.86 -10.50 7.33
N ALA A 225 -10.88 -10.40 6.44
CA ALA A 225 -10.98 -9.65 5.19
C ALA A 225 -12.09 -10.23 4.29
N VAL A 226 -12.14 -11.55 4.12
CA VAL A 226 -13.19 -12.25 3.36
C VAL A 226 -14.56 -11.99 3.96
N GLN A 227 -14.72 -12.17 5.28
CA GLN A 227 -16.01 -11.92 5.97
C GLN A 227 -16.51 -10.49 5.76
N TRP A 228 -15.61 -9.50 5.71
CA TRP A 228 -16.01 -8.14 5.41
C TRP A 228 -16.40 -7.96 3.95
N LEU A 229 -15.62 -8.53 3.02
CA LEU A 229 -15.90 -8.49 1.59
C LEU A 229 -17.24 -9.15 1.23
N ASP A 230 -17.57 -10.29 1.87
CA ASP A 230 -18.85 -10.97 1.69
C ASP A 230 -20.03 -10.04 2.03
N LYS A 231 -19.91 -9.24 3.10
CA LYS A 231 -20.94 -8.27 3.50
C LYS A 231 -21.09 -7.08 2.54
N GLN A 232 -20.14 -6.86 1.63
CA GLN A 232 -20.25 -5.81 0.61
C GLN A 232 -21.03 -6.26 -0.63
N GLN A 233 -21.26 -7.58 -0.81
CA GLN A 233 -21.95 -8.12 -1.98
C GLN A 233 -23.48 -7.97 -1.91
N GLY A 234 -24.03 -7.67 -0.75
CA GLY A 234 -25.49 -7.51 -0.54
C GLY A 234 -25.98 -6.06 -0.45
N LYS A 235 -25.15 -5.09 -0.83
CA LYS A 235 -25.48 -3.65 -0.72
C LYS A 235 -25.54 -2.97 -2.07
#